data_36980dccd7b5efa7db9d282d5ea86448
#
_entry.id   36980dccd7b5efa7db9d282d5ea86448
#
_cell.length_a   1.000
_cell.length_b   1.000
_cell.length_c   1.000
_cell.angle_alpha   90.00
_cell.angle_beta   90.00
_cell.angle_gamma   90.00
#
_symmetry.space_group_name_H-M   'P 1'
#
loop_
_entity.id
_entity.type
_entity.pdbx_description
1 polymer ?
#
loop_
_entity_poly.entity_id
_entity_poly.type
_entity_poly.pdbx_seq_one_letter_code
_entity_poly.pdbx_strand_id
1 'polypeptide(L)'
;MGILSKVEDRPTPPSVYNWRVYACGAVAGSAAIMIGYDSAFIGTTLALPSFKDEFHFEKLGTKAVNLLNANIVSCYQAGAFFGALFAYIAAFFLGRSKGLAIFSAIFVVGAAMMLGANGDRGLGLIYGGRVLAGIGVGGCSNLAPIYISEISPPAIRGRLVCMFELGWQIGGLVGFWINVGLLPQS
;
A
#
# COMPACT_ATOMS: atom_id res chain seq x y z
N MET A 1 -13.28 23.55 -23.09
CA MET A 1 -12.14 22.63 -23.12
C MET A 1 -12.63 21.30 -22.54
N GLY A 2 -12.57 20.21 -23.31
CA GLY A 2 -13.00 18.89 -22.80
C GLY A 2 -12.01 18.34 -21.79
N ILE A 3 -12.49 17.66 -20.73
CA ILE A 3 -11.68 17.01 -19.69
C ILE A 3 -10.64 16.05 -20.28
N LEU A 4 -10.87 15.56 -21.51
CA LEU A 4 -10.01 14.64 -22.24
C LEU A 4 -9.10 15.32 -23.29
N SER A 5 -9.13 16.66 -23.41
CA SER A 5 -8.26 17.33 -24.37
C SER A 5 -6.79 17.24 -23.92
N LYS A 6 -5.92 16.89 -24.87
CA LYS A 6 -4.47 16.91 -24.65
C LYS A 6 -4.01 18.37 -24.69
N VAL A 7 -3.41 18.84 -23.60
CA VAL A 7 -2.79 20.17 -23.53
C VAL A 7 -1.28 19.94 -23.59
N GLU A 8 -0.66 20.29 -24.70
CA GLU A 8 0.79 20.17 -24.93
C GLU A 8 1.32 21.51 -25.41
N ASP A 9 2.36 22.02 -24.75
CA ASP A 9 3.13 23.16 -25.21
C ASP A 9 4.04 22.79 -26.41
N ARG A 10 4.43 21.51 -26.49
CA ARG A 10 5.18 20.95 -27.62
C ARG A 10 4.50 19.67 -28.08
N PRO A 11 4.20 19.50 -29.37
CA PRO A 11 3.51 18.31 -29.87
C PRO A 11 4.40 17.07 -29.72
N THR A 12 3.91 16.09 -28.96
CA THR A 12 4.56 14.81 -28.78
C THR A 12 4.11 13.88 -29.93
N PRO A 13 5.02 13.10 -30.54
CA PRO A 13 4.63 12.16 -31.61
C PRO A 13 3.51 11.21 -31.17
N PRO A 14 2.49 10.94 -32.01
CA PRO A 14 1.37 10.05 -31.66
C PRO A 14 1.79 8.64 -31.23
N SER A 15 2.95 8.15 -31.72
CA SER A 15 3.52 6.85 -31.38
C SER A 15 3.88 6.69 -29.89
N VAL A 16 4.07 7.79 -29.16
CA VAL A 16 4.37 7.80 -27.72
C VAL A 16 3.10 7.50 -26.88
N TYR A 17 1.91 7.78 -27.44
CA TYR A 17 0.63 7.47 -26.80
C TYR A 17 0.22 6.02 -27.05
N ASN A 18 1.08 5.07 -26.67
CA ASN A 18 0.83 3.66 -26.89
C ASN A 18 0.08 3.04 -25.70
N TRP A 19 -0.72 2.01 -25.95
CA TRP A 19 -1.41 1.23 -24.92
C TRP A 19 -0.46 0.72 -23.83
N ARG A 20 0.82 0.49 -24.17
CA ARG A 20 1.86 0.05 -23.21
C ARG A 20 2.07 1.04 -22.07
N VAL A 21 1.98 2.34 -22.32
CA VAL A 21 2.10 3.38 -21.27
C VAL A 21 0.94 3.27 -20.28
N TYR A 22 -0.27 3.07 -20.79
CA TYR A 22 -1.45 2.87 -19.92
C TYR A 22 -1.37 1.55 -19.16
N ALA A 23 -0.89 0.46 -19.78
CA ALA A 23 -0.68 -0.82 -19.11
C ALA A 23 0.36 -0.72 -17.99
N CYS A 24 1.50 -0.06 -18.23
CA CYS A 24 2.51 0.18 -17.20
C CYS A 24 1.94 1.06 -16.06
N GLY A 25 1.16 2.09 -16.40
CA GLY A 25 0.45 2.91 -15.42
C GLY A 25 -0.55 2.10 -14.58
N ALA A 26 -1.28 1.19 -15.21
CA ALA A 26 -2.23 0.30 -14.51
C ALA A 26 -1.52 -0.68 -13.57
N VAL A 27 -0.40 -1.26 -14.00
CA VAL A 27 0.43 -2.14 -13.15
C VAL A 27 1.00 -1.38 -11.96
N ALA A 28 1.54 -0.19 -12.18
CA ALA A 28 2.02 0.65 -11.08
C ALA A 28 0.86 1.12 -10.17
N GLY A 29 -0.32 1.39 -10.74
CA GLY A 29 -1.54 1.73 -10.02
C GLY A 29 -2.08 0.58 -9.16
N SER A 30 -1.84 -0.69 -9.55
CA SER A 30 -2.23 -1.84 -8.74
C SER A 30 -1.51 -1.88 -7.39
N ALA A 31 -0.28 -1.36 -7.32
CA ALA A 31 0.43 -1.18 -6.06
C ALA A 31 -0.31 -0.21 -5.12
N ALA A 32 -0.95 0.84 -5.65
CA ALA A 32 -1.75 1.76 -4.86
C ALA A 32 -2.98 1.09 -4.25
N ILE A 33 -3.68 0.24 -5.03
CA ILE A 33 -4.83 -0.53 -4.53
C ILE A 33 -4.40 -1.43 -3.36
N MET A 34 -3.27 -2.10 -3.49
CA MET A 34 -2.70 -2.96 -2.45
C MET A 34 -2.39 -2.17 -1.17
N ILE A 35 -1.77 -0.99 -1.31
CA ILE A 35 -1.44 -0.09 -0.19
C ILE A 35 -2.72 0.39 0.50
N GLY A 36 -3.71 0.83 -0.28
CA GLY A 36 -4.99 1.31 0.22
C GLY A 36 -5.75 0.23 0.99
N TYR A 37 -5.81 -0.98 0.43
CA TYR A 37 -6.43 -2.13 1.07
C TYR A 37 -5.80 -2.44 2.44
N ASP A 38 -4.46 -2.57 2.50
CA ASP A 38 -3.76 -2.87 3.75
C ASP A 38 -3.96 -1.80 4.82
N SER A 39 -3.93 -0.53 4.42
CA SER A 39 -4.13 0.60 5.33
C SER A 39 -5.53 0.60 5.96
N ALA A 40 -6.57 0.27 5.20
CA ALA A 40 -7.94 0.20 5.68
C ALA A 40 -8.22 -1.09 6.46
N PHE A 41 -7.69 -2.22 5.98
CA PHE A 41 -7.92 -3.54 6.55
C PHE A 41 -7.48 -3.61 8.02
N ILE A 42 -6.27 -3.14 8.34
CA ILE A 42 -5.75 -3.28 9.70
C ILE A 42 -6.51 -2.44 10.72
N GLY A 43 -6.90 -1.22 10.36
CA GLY A 43 -7.62 -0.34 11.27
C GLY A 43 -8.94 -0.94 11.76
N THR A 44 -9.62 -1.66 10.90
CA THR A 44 -10.89 -2.33 11.20
C THR A 44 -10.68 -3.72 11.78
N THR A 45 -9.66 -4.48 11.36
CA THR A 45 -9.36 -5.84 11.87
C THR A 45 -9.02 -5.83 13.37
N LEU A 46 -8.26 -4.83 13.83
CA LEU A 46 -7.93 -4.65 15.25
C LEU A 46 -9.17 -4.38 16.13
N ALA A 47 -10.27 -3.93 15.53
CA ALA A 47 -11.53 -3.70 16.23
C ALA A 47 -12.42 -4.95 16.32
N LEU A 48 -12.18 -5.97 15.47
CA LEU A 48 -12.98 -7.20 15.39
C LEU A 48 -12.95 -7.97 16.72
N PRO A 49 -14.13 -8.43 17.22
CA PRO A 49 -14.21 -9.28 18.41
C PRO A 49 -13.34 -10.54 18.28
N SER A 50 -13.43 -11.23 17.14
CA SER A 50 -12.67 -12.46 16.86
C SER A 50 -11.16 -12.29 17.00
N PHE A 51 -10.62 -11.13 16.60
CA PHE A 51 -9.20 -10.82 16.79
C PHE A 51 -8.84 -10.64 18.26
N LYS A 52 -9.73 -10.01 19.03
CA LYS A 52 -9.53 -9.79 20.48
C LYS A 52 -9.60 -11.08 21.26
N ASP A 53 -10.47 -12.01 20.85
CA ASP A 53 -10.64 -13.32 21.50
C ASP A 53 -9.42 -14.21 21.22
N GLU A 54 -8.94 -14.27 19.98
CA GLU A 54 -7.77 -15.08 19.57
C GLU A 54 -6.49 -14.70 20.33
N PHE A 55 -6.27 -13.39 20.54
CA PHE A 55 -5.10 -12.88 21.27
C PHE A 55 -5.37 -12.61 22.75
N HIS A 56 -6.49 -13.09 23.30
CA HIS A 56 -6.89 -12.98 24.71
C HIS A 56 -6.89 -11.52 25.23
N PHE A 57 -7.29 -10.58 24.40
CA PHE A 57 -7.33 -9.16 24.78
C PHE A 57 -8.39 -8.86 25.85
N GLU A 58 -9.37 -9.75 26.07
CA GLU A 58 -10.36 -9.61 27.13
C GLU A 58 -9.76 -9.57 28.54
N LYS A 59 -8.60 -10.23 28.72
CA LYS A 59 -7.87 -10.25 29.99
C LYS A 59 -7.02 -8.99 30.22
N LEU A 60 -6.84 -8.17 29.18
CA LEU A 60 -6.08 -6.93 29.27
C LEU A 60 -7.04 -5.74 29.47
N GLY A 61 -6.66 -4.80 30.33
CA GLY A 61 -7.43 -3.56 30.49
C GLY A 61 -7.47 -2.74 29.20
N THR A 62 -8.54 -1.95 29.02
CA THR A 62 -8.77 -1.13 27.80
C THR A 62 -7.56 -0.27 27.39
N LYS A 63 -6.79 0.23 28.37
CA LYS A 63 -5.58 1.02 28.11
C LYS A 63 -4.48 0.19 27.46
N ALA A 64 -4.31 -1.06 27.87
CA ALA A 64 -3.29 -1.96 27.31
C ALA A 64 -3.63 -2.37 25.87
N VAL A 65 -4.90 -2.64 25.59
CA VAL A 65 -5.39 -2.94 24.23
C VAL A 65 -5.16 -1.75 23.30
N ASN A 66 -5.51 -0.55 23.71
CA ASN A 66 -5.28 0.65 22.90
C ASN A 66 -3.78 0.90 22.65
N LEU A 67 -2.92 0.62 23.63
CA LEU A 67 -1.47 0.75 23.46
C LEU A 67 -0.93 -0.29 22.45
N LEU A 68 -1.39 -1.54 22.51
CA LEU A 68 -1.02 -2.58 21.56
C LEU A 68 -1.43 -2.20 20.14
N ASN A 69 -2.66 -1.74 19.96
CA ASN A 69 -3.15 -1.29 18.66
C ASN A 69 -2.34 -0.11 18.13
N ALA A 70 -2.03 0.88 18.97
CA ALA A 70 -1.19 2.01 18.60
C ALA A 70 0.23 1.55 18.19
N ASN A 71 0.83 0.61 18.90
CA ASN A 71 2.15 0.08 18.59
C ASN A 71 2.17 -0.67 17.25
N ILE A 72 1.14 -1.47 16.94
CA ILE A 72 1.02 -2.19 15.65
C ILE A 72 0.99 -1.20 14.48
N VAL A 73 0.22 -0.11 14.61
CA VAL A 73 0.14 0.95 13.60
C VAL A 73 1.45 1.73 13.51
N SER A 74 2.07 2.04 14.66
CA SER A 74 3.34 2.79 14.70
C SER A 74 4.49 2.00 14.07
N CYS A 75 4.56 0.69 14.28
CA CYS A 75 5.57 -0.17 13.65
C CYS A 75 5.46 -0.14 12.12
N TYR A 76 4.24 -0.16 11.60
CA TYR A 76 4.02 -0.03 10.15
C TYR A 76 4.48 1.33 9.62
N GLN A 77 4.14 2.43 10.30
CA GLN A 77 4.55 3.77 9.90
C GLN A 77 6.07 3.96 9.98
N ALA A 78 6.72 3.43 11.02
CA ALA A 78 8.17 3.43 11.12
C ALA A 78 8.81 2.64 9.98
N GLY A 79 8.27 1.47 9.66
CA GLY A 79 8.70 0.68 8.50
C GLY A 79 8.56 1.47 7.20
N ALA A 80 7.43 2.16 6.99
CA ALA A 80 7.19 2.97 5.79
C ALA A 80 8.17 4.14 5.67
N PHE A 81 8.54 4.78 6.76
CA PHE A 81 9.55 5.84 6.78
C PHE A 81 10.92 5.32 6.29
N PHE A 82 11.40 4.20 6.83
CA PHE A 82 12.65 3.61 6.39
C PHE A 82 12.56 3.08 4.95
N GLY A 83 11.41 2.48 4.58
CA GLY A 83 11.15 2.04 3.21
C GLY A 83 11.26 3.18 2.20
N ALA A 84 10.72 4.35 2.53
CA ALA A 84 10.81 5.54 1.69
C ALA A 84 12.27 6.02 1.52
N LEU A 85 13.09 5.97 2.58
CA LEU A 85 14.52 6.29 2.50
C LEU A 85 15.27 5.28 1.62
N PHE A 86 15.04 3.98 1.82
CA PHE A 86 15.67 2.93 1.02
C PHE A 86 15.23 2.95 -0.43
N ALA A 87 14.01 3.44 -0.72
CA ALA A 87 13.52 3.60 -2.08
C ALA A 87 14.41 4.51 -2.92
N TYR A 88 14.94 5.59 -2.35
CA TYR A 88 15.88 6.48 -3.03
C TYR A 88 17.15 5.72 -3.45
N ILE A 89 17.74 4.96 -2.52
CA ILE A 89 18.94 4.16 -2.77
C ILE A 89 18.67 3.09 -3.83
N ALA A 90 17.54 2.37 -3.71
CA ALA A 90 17.14 1.36 -4.66
C ALA A 90 16.89 1.93 -6.06
N ALA A 91 16.25 3.11 -6.15
CA ALA A 91 16.03 3.81 -7.42
C ALA A 91 17.34 4.16 -8.12
N PHE A 92 18.36 4.53 -7.37
CA PHE A 92 19.67 4.90 -7.91
C PHE A 92 20.44 3.69 -8.43
N PHE A 93 20.54 2.59 -7.65
CA PHE A 93 21.38 1.44 -8.00
C PHE A 93 20.67 0.39 -8.88
N LEU A 94 19.40 0.11 -8.63
CA LEU A 94 18.66 -0.97 -9.32
C LEU A 94 17.71 -0.45 -10.40
N GLY A 95 17.40 0.84 -10.38
CA GLY A 95 16.40 1.44 -11.25
C GLY A 95 14.97 1.30 -10.71
N ARG A 96 14.05 2.15 -11.21
CA ARG A 96 12.69 2.31 -10.66
C ARG A 96 11.85 1.04 -10.75
N SER A 97 11.88 0.35 -11.91
CA SER A 97 11.07 -0.84 -12.14
C SER A 97 11.48 -2.03 -11.25
N LYS A 98 12.79 -2.28 -11.14
CA LYS A 98 13.29 -3.37 -10.28
C LYS A 98 13.11 -3.03 -8.80
N GLY A 99 13.32 -1.76 -8.42
CA GLY A 99 13.06 -1.29 -7.08
C GLY A 99 11.60 -1.51 -6.68
N LEU A 100 10.66 -1.15 -7.54
CA LEU A 100 9.23 -1.37 -7.31
C LEU A 100 8.90 -2.85 -7.11
N ALA A 101 9.47 -3.75 -7.94
CA ALA A 101 9.26 -5.19 -7.80
C ALA A 101 9.81 -5.74 -6.47
N ILE A 102 10.98 -5.26 -6.04
CA ILE A 102 11.60 -5.69 -4.76
C ILE A 102 10.74 -5.24 -3.58
N PHE A 103 10.31 -3.97 -3.53
CA PHE A 103 9.48 -3.49 -2.44
C PHE A 103 8.09 -4.14 -2.41
N SER A 104 7.52 -4.44 -3.59
CA SER A 104 6.28 -5.23 -3.66
C SER A 104 6.48 -6.64 -3.12
N ALA A 105 7.61 -7.30 -3.41
CA ALA A 105 7.92 -8.61 -2.85
C ALA A 105 8.11 -8.57 -1.33
N ILE A 106 8.79 -7.54 -0.80
CA ILE A 106 8.94 -7.33 0.66
C ILE A 106 7.56 -7.16 1.32
N PHE A 107 6.66 -6.41 0.69
CA PHE A 107 5.29 -6.26 1.18
C PHE A 107 4.56 -7.60 1.25
N VAL A 108 4.62 -8.42 0.18
CA VAL A 108 3.97 -9.74 0.14
C VAL A 108 4.52 -10.66 1.24
N VAL A 109 5.84 -10.66 1.48
CA VAL A 109 6.45 -11.42 2.57
C VAL A 109 5.94 -10.94 3.93
N GLY A 110 5.88 -9.62 4.16
CA GLY A 110 5.33 -9.05 5.39
C GLY A 110 3.87 -9.45 5.62
N ALA A 111 3.04 -9.39 4.57
CA ALA A 111 1.65 -9.81 4.61
C ALA A 111 1.51 -11.32 4.91
N ALA A 112 2.34 -12.16 4.28
CA ALA A 112 2.36 -13.60 4.52
C ALA A 112 2.76 -13.94 5.97
N MET A 113 3.71 -13.20 6.55
CA MET A 113 4.06 -13.37 7.97
C MET A 113 2.89 -13.06 8.90
N MET A 114 2.10 -12.04 8.59
CA MET A 114 0.90 -11.70 9.39
C MET A 114 -0.17 -12.79 9.30
N LEU A 115 -0.36 -13.42 8.13
CA LEU A 115 -1.29 -14.54 7.98
C LEU A 115 -0.87 -15.78 8.79
N GLY A 116 0.43 -15.95 9.05
CA GLY A 116 0.96 -17.03 9.88
C GLY A 116 0.90 -16.74 11.39
N ALA A 117 0.41 -15.58 11.81
CA ALA A 117 0.29 -15.22 13.21
C ALA A 117 -0.95 -15.88 13.82
N ASN A 118 -0.78 -16.68 14.86
CA ASN A 118 -1.83 -17.30 15.67
C ASN A 118 -1.59 -16.94 17.14
N GLY A 119 -2.62 -17.11 17.97
CA GLY A 119 -2.53 -16.87 19.41
C GLY A 119 -1.34 -17.55 20.09
N ASP A 120 -1.00 -18.79 19.66
CA ASP A 120 0.13 -19.58 20.19
C ASP A 120 1.51 -19.01 19.82
N ARG A 121 1.63 -18.31 18.67
CA ARG A 121 2.88 -17.70 18.19
C ARG A 121 3.09 -16.28 18.67
N GLY A 122 2.09 -15.72 19.31
CA GLY A 122 2.11 -14.40 19.89
C GLY A 122 2.13 -13.24 18.88
N LEU A 123 2.09 -12.01 19.40
CA LEU A 123 2.04 -10.76 18.63
C LEU A 123 3.34 -10.46 17.86
N GLY A 124 4.44 -11.18 18.13
CA GLY A 124 5.73 -10.89 17.51
C GLY A 124 5.73 -10.99 15.99
N LEU A 125 5.01 -11.99 15.42
CA LEU A 125 4.85 -12.12 13.96
C LEU A 125 4.05 -10.99 13.35
N ILE A 126 3.06 -10.45 14.09
CA ILE A 126 2.29 -9.29 13.65
C ILE A 126 3.18 -8.05 13.59
N TYR A 127 3.96 -7.78 14.64
CA TYR A 127 4.89 -6.66 14.67
C TYR A 127 5.95 -6.76 13.56
N GLY A 128 6.58 -7.93 13.41
CA GLY A 128 7.58 -8.17 12.36
C GLY A 128 6.99 -8.01 10.96
N GLY A 129 5.82 -8.60 10.72
CA GLY A 129 5.09 -8.48 9.47
C GLY A 129 4.69 -7.04 9.16
N ARG A 130 4.30 -6.25 10.17
CA ARG A 130 3.97 -4.83 10.03
C ARG A 130 5.16 -3.97 9.65
N VAL A 131 6.33 -4.20 10.24
CA VAL A 131 7.54 -3.48 9.87
C VAL A 131 7.93 -3.80 8.43
N LEU A 132 7.93 -5.08 8.03
CA LEU A 132 8.25 -5.49 6.66
C LEU A 132 7.22 -4.96 5.64
N ALA A 133 5.93 -5.09 5.92
CA ALA A 133 4.89 -4.54 5.07
C ALA A 133 5.02 -3.00 4.95
N GLY A 134 5.33 -2.32 6.05
CA GLY A 134 5.62 -0.89 6.06
C GLY A 134 6.78 -0.53 5.13
N ILE A 135 7.92 -1.25 5.23
CA ILE A 135 9.07 -1.02 4.33
C ILE A 135 8.67 -1.19 2.87
N GLY A 136 7.91 -2.25 2.56
CA GLY A 136 7.40 -2.49 1.20
C GLY A 136 6.52 -1.35 0.70
N VAL A 137 5.57 -0.92 1.51
CA VAL A 137 4.65 0.19 1.18
C VAL A 137 5.39 1.50 1.02
N GLY A 138 6.29 1.85 1.96
CA GLY A 138 7.07 3.09 1.88
C GLY A 138 7.91 3.17 0.61
N GLY A 139 8.50 2.03 0.19
CA GLY A 139 9.22 1.93 -1.08
C GLY A 139 8.30 2.08 -2.29
N CYS A 140 7.18 1.36 -2.32
CA CYS A 140 6.22 1.40 -3.43
C CYS A 140 5.56 2.77 -3.58
N SER A 141 5.16 3.42 -2.48
CA SER A 141 4.49 4.74 -2.50
C SER A 141 5.38 5.83 -3.09
N ASN A 142 6.69 5.72 -2.92
CA ASN A 142 7.66 6.63 -3.51
C ASN A 142 7.95 6.29 -4.99
N LEU A 143 8.27 5.02 -5.25
CA LEU A 143 8.75 4.61 -6.58
C LEU A 143 7.66 4.59 -7.64
N ALA A 144 6.41 4.24 -7.29
CA ALA A 144 5.34 4.11 -8.27
C ALA A 144 4.95 5.44 -8.94
N PRO A 145 4.72 6.55 -8.20
CA PRO A 145 4.47 7.85 -8.84
C PRO A 145 5.64 8.35 -9.67
N ILE A 146 6.88 8.13 -9.22
CA ILE A 146 8.09 8.49 -9.97
C ILE A 146 8.14 7.69 -11.26
N TYR A 147 7.96 6.37 -11.21
CA TYR A 147 7.94 5.51 -12.38
C TYR A 147 6.85 5.92 -13.38
N ILE A 148 5.62 6.15 -12.91
CA ILE A 148 4.52 6.63 -13.74
C ILE A 148 4.87 7.97 -14.41
N SER A 149 5.47 8.90 -13.67
CA SER A 149 5.81 10.23 -14.18
C SER A 149 6.91 10.19 -15.24
N GLU A 150 7.86 9.25 -15.14
CA GLU A 150 8.97 9.08 -16.08
C GLU A 150 8.53 8.43 -17.40
N ILE A 151 7.61 7.45 -17.35
CA ILE A 151 7.14 6.76 -18.56
C ILE A 151 6.01 7.52 -19.29
N SER A 152 5.41 8.51 -18.61
CA SER A 152 4.22 9.19 -19.12
C SER A 152 4.58 10.39 -19.97
N PRO A 153 3.96 10.55 -21.17
CA PRO A 153 4.04 11.78 -21.94
C PRO A 153 3.52 12.98 -21.13
N PRO A 154 4.09 14.19 -21.33
CA PRO A 154 3.73 15.38 -20.54
C PRO A 154 2.24 15.66 -20.47
N ALA A 155 1.51 15.50 -21.58
CA ALA A 155 0.09 15.79 -21.67
C ALA A 155 -0.83 14.87 -20.84
N ILE A 156 -0.39 13.63 -20.54
CA ILE A 156 -1.20 12.66 -19.80
C ILE A 156 -0.61 12.30 -18.44
N ARG A 157 0.59 12.81 -18.11
CA ARG A 157 1.31 12.51 -16.86
C ARG A 157 0.46 12.73 -15.62
N GLY A 158 -0.17 13.91 -15.51
CA GLY A 158 -1.02 14.24 -14.37
C GLY A 158 -2.19 13.28 -14.20
N ARG A 159 -2.81 12.85 -15.31
CA ARG A 159 -3.92 11.89 -15.26
C ARG A 159 -3.48 10.53 -14.76
N LEU A 160 -2.33 10.03 -15.22
CA LEU A 160 -1.80 8.72 -14.80
C LEU A 160 -1.36 8.73 -13.33
N VAL A 161 -0.79 9.83 -12.84
CA VAL A 161 -0.47 9.98 -11.41
C VAL A 161 -1.75 10.07 -10.57
N CYS A 162 -2.79 10.79 -11.03
CA CYS A 162 -4.08 10.80 -10.36
C CYS A 162 -4.74 9.41 -10.31
N MET A 163 -4.55 8.56 -11.33
CA MET A 163 -5.05 7.17 -11.29
C MET A 163 -4.39 6.36 -10.17
N PHE A 164 -3.15 6.64 -9.81
CA PHE A 164 -2.49 6.01 -8.67
C PHE A 164 -3.22 6.37 -7.36
N GLU A 165 -3.53 7.64 -7.14
CA GLU A 165 -4.29 8.10 -5.97
C GLU A 165 -5.71 7.52 -5.93
N LEU A 166 -6.40 7.46 -7.07
CA LEU A 166 -7.69 6.79 -7.17
C LEU A 166 -7.60 5.30 -6.82
N GLY A 167 -6.54 4.62 -7.26
CA GLY A 167 -6.26 3.23 -6.89
C GLY A 167 -6.16 3.05 -5.37
N TRP A 168 -5.44 3.94 -4.69
CA TRP A 168 -5.35 3.94 -3.23
C TRP A 168 -6.72 4.04 -2.56
N GLN A 169 -7.54 5.02 -2.97
CA GLN A 169 -8.88 5.21 -2.41
C GLN A 169 -9.81 4.01 -2.67
N ILE A 170 -9.75 3.43 -3.87
CA ILE A 170 -10.51 2.22 -4.21
C ILE A 170 -10.08 1.05 -3.32
N GLY A 171 -8.77 0.84 -3.15
CA GLY A 171 -8.24 -0.20 -2.27
C GLY A 171 -8.72 -0.02 -0.83
N GLY A 172 -8.68 1.20 -0.32
CA GLY A 172 -9.19 1.55 1.00
C GLY A 172 -10.68 1.27 1.17
N LEU A 173 -11.48 1.65 0.18
CA LEU A 173 -12.92 1.38 0.16
C LEU A 173 -13.21 -0.13 0.21
N VAL A 174 -12.55 -0.90 -0.64
CA VAL A 174 -12.70 -2.37 -0.68
C VAL A 174 -12.31 -2.99 0.66
N GLY A 175 -11.17 -2.59 1.24
CA GLY A 175 -10.73 -3.08 2.54
C GLY A 175 -11.72 -2.78 3.67
N PHE A 176 -12.31 -1.59 3.66
CA PHE A 176 -13.35 -1.21 4.62
C PHE A 176 -14.62 -2.08 4.47
N TRP A 177 -15.14 -2.23 3.24
CA TRP A 177 -16.36 -3.01 3.01
C TRP A 177 -16.20 -4.49 3.33
N ILE A 178 -15.03 -5.10 3.06
CA ILE A 178 -14.76 -6.48 3.44
C ILE A 178 -14.86 -6.64 4.96
N ASN A 179 -14.29 -5.72 5.72
CA ASN A 179 -14.37 -5.78 7.18
C ASN A 179 -15.80 -5.57 7.71
N VAL A 180 -16.57 -4.67 7.10
CA VAL A 180 -17.98 -4.48 7.47
C VAL A 180 -18.78 -5.76 7.21
N GLY A 181 -18.51 -6.46 6.10
CA GLY A 181 -19.16 -7.74 5.80
C GLY A 181 -18.76 -8.89 6.73
N LEU A 182 -17.61 -8.79 7.40
CA LEU A 182 -17.14 -9.77 8.39
C LEU A 182 -17.64 -9.50 9.81
N LEU A 183 -18.22 -8.32 10.06
CA LEU A 183 -18.87 -8.05 11.35
C LEU A 183 -20.11 -8.95 11.47
N PRO A 184 -20.29 -9.68 12.59
CA PRO A 184 -21.50 -10.45 12.80
C PRO A 184 -22.70 -9.51 12.76
N GLN A 185 -23.63 -9.78 11.85
CA GLN A 185 -24.91 -9.09 11.84
C GLN A 185 -25.69 -9.63 13.04
N SER A 186 -25.63 -8.90 14.14
CA SER A 186 -26.43 -9.14 15.35
C SER A 186 -27.86 -8.65 15.17
#